data_440918f765062bc9a9303c94507cb03b
#
_entry.id   440918f765062bc9a9303c94507cb03b
#
_cell.length_a   1.000
_cell.length_b   1.000
_cell.length_c   1.000
_cell.angle_alpha   90.00
_cell.angle_beta   90.00
_cell.angle_gamma   90.00
#
_symmetry.space_group_name_H-M   'P 1'
#
loop_
_entity.id
_entity.type
_entity.pdbx_description
1 polymer ?
#
loop_
_entity_poly.entity_id
_entity_poly.type
_entity_poly.pdbx_seq_one_letter_code
_entity_poly.pdbx_strand_id
1 'polypeptide(L)'
;MKNPLIKRLPRELKGEIGKYIVLFLFITMMIGIVSGFLVAAGSMSVAYDESFEKYNIESGNFELLQKADDDAIKKIEDGEEKIKVYENFYLDKETKEVDSTIRLFKNRKDIDKICIMDGELPSADDEIAIDRMYADNNKLKVGDSLTVGFSDLSLIHISE
;
A
#
# COMPACT_ATOMS: atom_id res chain seq x y z
N MET A 1 49.91 -42.60 -10.69
CA MET A 1 49.20 -43.39 -9.64
C MET A 1 47.88 -42.73 -9.35
N LYS A 2 46.72 -43.39 -9.63
CA LYS A 2 45.40 -42.82 -9.33
C LYS A 2 45.16 -42.93 -7.83
N ASN A 3 44.91 -41.81 -7.20
CA ASN A 3 44.72 -41.67 -5.75
C ASN A 3 43.57 -42.59 -5.30
N PRO A 4 43.78 -43.58 -4.41
CA PRO A 4 42.75 -44.53 -3.99
C PRO A 4 41.52 -43.86 -3.30
N LEU A 5 41.69 -42.66 -2.77
CA LEU A 5 40.58 -41.87 -2.18
C LEU A 5 39.50 -41.49 -3.18
N ILE A 6 39.88 -41.23 -4.46
CA ILE A 6 38.92 -40.84 -5.51
C ILE A 6 37.94 -41.97 -5.85
N LYS A 7 38.35 -43.23 -5.68
CA LYS A 7 37.47 -44.40 -5.92
C LYS A 7 36.53 -44.69 -4.73
N ARG A 8 36.89 -44.25 -3.53
CA ARG A 8 36.16 -44.49 -2.30
C ARG A 8 34.99 -43.54 -2.14
N LEU A 9 35.20 -42.27 -2.52
CA LEU A 9 34.17 -41.18 -2.44
C LEU A 9 32.83 -41.53 -3.08
N PRO A 10 32.73 -41.99 -4.37
CA PRO A 10 31.45 -42.32 -4.98
C PRO A 10 30.79 -43.56 -4.37
N ARG A 11 31.52 -44.45 -3.74
CA ARG A 11 30.98 -45.62 -3.06
C ARG A 11 30.37 -45.28 -1.73
N GLU A 12 31.02 -44.42 -0.96
CA GLU A 12 30.48 -43.88 0.31
C GLU A 12 29.28 -42.99 0.06
N LEU A 13 29.33 -42.15 -0.98
CA LEU A 13 28.19 -41.30 -1.39
C LEU A 13 26.94 -42.13 -1.72
N LYS A 14 27.10 -43.25 -2.44
CA LYS A 14 25.99 -44.14 -2.76
C LYS A 14 25.43 -44.88 -1.55
N GLY A 15 26.28 -45.24 -0.58
CA GLY A 15 25.86 -45.92 0.65
C GLY A 15 25.06 -45.02 1.60
N GLU A 16 25.31 -43.72 1.60
CA GLU A 16 24.74 -42.78 2.53
C GLU A 16 23.98 -41.62 1.85
N ILE A 17 23.51 -41.86 0.62
CA ILE A 17 22.88 -40.83 -0.23
C ILE A 17 21.73 -40.09 0.49
N GLY A 18 20.97 -40.78 1.36
CA GLY A 18 19.89 -40.19 2.12
C GLY A 18 20.36 -39.06 3.04
N LYS A 19 21.52 -39.20 3.69
CA LYS A 19 22.08 -38.15 4.56
C LYS A 19 22.48 -36.91 3.77
N TYR A 20 23.08 -37.11 2.59
CA TYR A 20 23.50 -36.01 1.72
C TYR A 20 22.31 -35.28 1.10
N ILE A 21 21.24 -36.00 0.74
CA ILE A 21 19.98 -35.38 0.26
C ILE A 21 19.37 -34.53 1.33
N VAL A 22 19.25 -35.02 2.57
CA VAL A 22 18.70 -34.25 3.68
C VAL A 22 19.54 -33.00 3.95
N LEU A 23 20.87 -33.13 3.98
CA LEU A 23 21.77 -32.00 4.16
C LEU A 23 21.63 -30.96 3.03
N PHE A 24 21.57 -31.41 1.80
CA PHE A 24 21.38 -30.56 0.63
C PHE A 24 20.06 -29.79 0.70
N LEU A 25 18.96 -30.49 0.99
CA LEU A 25 17.64 -29.88 1.15
C LEU A 25 17.64 -28.84 2.29
N PHE A 26 18.27 -29.18 3.41
CA PHE A 26 18.38 -28.26 4.54
C PHE A 26 19.14 -26.98 4.17
N ILE A 27 20.30 -27.10 3.53
CA ILE A 27 21.09 -25.95 3.09
C ILE A 27 20.32 -25.12 2.06
N THR A 28 19.68 -25.77 1.09
CA THR A 28 18.88 -25.09 0.06
C THR A 28 17.72 -24.32 0.68
N MET A 29 17.02 -24.93 1.65
CA MET A 29 15.94 -24.30 2.38
C MET A 29 16.43 -23.08 3.17
N MET A 30 17.55 -23.20 3.88
CA MET A 30 18.14 -22.08 4.62
C MET A 30 18.52 -20.91 3.72
N ILE A 31 19.19 -21.19 2.61
CA ILE A 31 19.56 -20.16 1.62
C ILE A 31 18.30 -19.53 1.03
N GLY A 32 17.29 -20.33 0.69
CA GLY A 32 16.03 -19.86 0.13
C GLY A 32 15.28 -18.92 1.07
N ILE A 33 15.19 -19.26 2.35
CA ILE A 33 14.55 -18.42 3.37
C ILE A 33 15.29 -17.08 3.51
N VAL A 34 16.61 -17.12 3.71
CA VAL A 34 17.40 -15.88 3.90
C VAL A 34 17.33 -14.99 2.66
N SER A 35 17.52 -15.58 1.47
CA SER A 35 17.43 -14.83 0.21
C SER A 35 16.02 -14.25 -0.01
N GLY A 36 14.98 -15.02 0.31
CA GLY A 36 13.58 -14.56 0.22
C GLY A 36 13.32 -13.34 1.09
N PHE A 37 13.78 -13.34 2.33
CA PHE A 37 13.63 -12.18 3.22
C PHE A 37 14.40 -10.96 2.73
N LEU A 38 15.61 -11.13 2.23
CA LEU A 38 16.41 -10.01 1.72
C LEU A 38 15.77 -9.37 0.47
N VAL A 39 15.27 -10.20 -0.44
CA VAL A 39 14.58 -9.71 -1.65
C VAL A 39 13.27 -9.02 -1.27
N ALA A 40 12.48 -9.60 -0.38
CA ALA A 40 11.22 -9.01 0.07
C ALA A 40 11.44 -7.64 0.75
N ALA A 41 12.41 -7.55 1.65
CA ALA A 41 12.75 -6.30 2.32
C ALA A 41 13.21 -5.22 1.33
N GLY A 42 14.08 -5.59 0.39
CA GLY A 42 14.55 -4.66 -0.66
C GLY A 42 13.43 -4.18 -1.57
N SER A 43 12.57 -5.10 -2.03
CA SER A 43 11.44 -4.75 -2.89
C SER A 43 10.41 -3.85 -2.18
N MET A 44 10.17 -4.11 -0.89
CA MET A 44 9.24 -3.30 -0.09
C MET A 44 9.77 -1.87 0.11
N SER A 45 11.08 -1.71 0.39
CA SER A 45 11.70 -0.38 0.52
C SER A 45 11.61 0.41 -0.80
N VAL A 46 11.95 -0.21 -1.92
CA VAL A 46 11.87 0.45 -3.22
C VAL A 46 10.43 0.85 -3.55
N ALA A 47 9.46 -0.05 -3.37
CA ALA A 47 8.06 0.25 -3.64
C ALA A 47 7.53 1.38 -2.74
N TYR A 48 7.98 1.43 -1.49
CA TYR A 48 7.63 2.50 -0.56
C TYR A 48 8.18 3.85 -1.04
N ASP A 49 9.47 3.94 -1.35
CA ASP A 49 10.10 5.18 -1.82
C ASP A 49 9.48 5.66 -3.15
N GLU A 50 9.26 4.74 -4.10
CA GLU A 50 8.62 5.06 -5.37
C GLU A 50 7.16 5.55 -5.19
N SER A 51 6.45 5.08 -4.16
CA SER A 51 5.08 5.51 -3.89
C SER A 51 5.00 6.98 -3.51
N PHE A 52 5.95 7.49 -2.75
CA PHE A 52 6.01 8.90 -2.37
C PHE A 52 6.14 9.82 -3.57
N GLU A 53 7.00 9.46 -4.52
CA GLU A 53 7.17 10.25 -5.76
C GLU A 53 5.96 10.10 -6.68
N LYS A 54 5.49 8.88 -6.90
CA LYS A 54 4.41 8.58 -7.85
C LYS A 54 3.08 9.23 -7.46
N TYR A 55 2.74 9.16 -6.18
CA TYR A 55 1.47 9.67 -5.67
C TYR A 55 1.60 11.07 -5.04
N ASN A 56 2.83 11.62 -5.02
CA ASN A 56 3.13 12.90 -4.40
C ASN A 56 2.56 12.98 -2.98
N ILE A 57 2.97 12.02 -2.15
CA ILE A 57 2.46 11.88 -0.78
C ILE A 57 2.92 13.05 0.07
N GLU A 58 2.01 13.58 0.90
CA GLU A 58 2.29 14.69 1.79
C GLU A 58 3.41 14.36 2.81
N SER A 59 4.26 15.35 3.09
CA SER A 59 5.33 15.21 4.09
C SER A 59 4.79 15.29 5.52
N GLY A 60 3.60 15.84 5.69
CA GLY A 60 2.92 15.95 6.97
C GLY A 60 1.62 16.71 6.84
N ASN A 61 0.76 16.56 7.85
CA ASN A 61 -0.52 17.26 7.93
C ASN A 61 -0.71 17.90 9.30
N PHE A 62 -1.54 18.91 9.33
CA PHE A 62 -1.97 19.59 10.57
C PHE A 62 -3.43 20.01 10.45
N GLU A 63 -4.12 20.06 11.55
CA GLU A 63 -5.52 20.44 11.63
C GLU A 63 -5.64 21.78 12.35
N LEU A 64 -6.47 22.66 11.84
CA LEU A 64 -6.76 23.97 12.41
C LEU A 64 -8.19 23.99 12.94
N LEU A 65 -8.40 24.63 14.08
CA LEU A 65 -9.73 24.83 14.66
C LEU A 65 -10.64 25.73 13.80
N GLN A 66 -10.03 26.56 12.96
CA GLN A 66 -10.72 27.46 12.03
C GLN A 66 -9.96 27.46 10.71
N LYS A 67 -10.68 27.68 9.62
CA LYS A 67 -10.07 27.82 8.30
C LYS A 67 -9.03 28.95 8.32
N ALA A 68 -7.81 28.63 7.88
CA ALA A 68 -6.76 29.64 7.72
C ALA A 68 -7.15 30.66 6.63
N ASP A 69 -6.80 31.92 6.85
CA ASP A 69 -6.87 32.93 5.81
C ASP A 69 -5.67 32.84 4.86
N ASP A 70 -5.78 33.45 3.68
CA ASP A 70 -4.74 33.40 2.66
C ASP A 70 -3.42 34.04 3.13
N ASP A 71 -3.49 35.01 4.06
CA ASP A 71 -2.30 35.66 4.61
C ASP A 71 -1.56 34.76 5.60
N ALA A 72 -2.27 33.94 6.37
CA ALA A 72 -1.66 32.94 7.24
C ALA A 72 -0.98 31.83 6.42
N ILE A 73 -1.62 31.37 5.36
CA ILE A 73 -1.05 30.36 4.46
C ILE A 73 0.23 30.89 3.82
N LYS A 74 0.20 32.11 3.26
CA LYS A 74 1.39 32.74 2.66
C LYS A 74 2.54 32.88 3.65
N LYS A 75 2.28 33.26 4.91
CA LYS A 75 3.33 33.32 5.94
C LYS A 75 4.01 31.99 6.21
N ILE A 76 3.26 30.88 6.08
CA ILE A 76 3.81 29.53 6.24
C ILE A 76 4.65 29.18 5.02
N GLU A 77 4.15 29.47 3.81
CA GLU A 77 4.83 29.16 2.54
C GLU A 77 6.09 30.02 2.30
N ASP A 78 6.10 31.27 2.76
CA ASP A 78 7.23 32.22 2.65
C ASP A 78 8.25 32.05 3.78
N GLY A 79 8.11 31.03 4.66
CA GLY A 79 9.06 30.69 5.72
C GLY A 79 10.44 30.28 5.21
N GLU A 80 11.38 30.02 6.12
CA GLU A 80 12.75 29.60 5.80
C GLU A 80 12.81 28.30 5.00
N GLU A 81 11.85 27.41 5.23
CA GLU A 81 11.67 26.16 4.45
C GLU A 81 10.57 26.40 3.42
N LYS A 82 10.87 26.04 2.18
CA LYS A 82 9.88 26.14 1.08
C LYS A 82 8.82 25.06 1.24
N ILE A 83 7.82 25.35 2.04
CA ILE A 83 6.67 24.47 2.27
C ILE A 83 5.55 24.93 1.34
N LYS A 84 4.83 23.98 0.75
CA LYS A 84 3.60 24.24 0.02
C LYS A 84 2.42 23.67 0.78
N VAL A 85 1.41 24.49 1.02
CA VAL A 85 0.23 24.12 1.79
C VAL A 85 -0.92 23.77 0.85
N TYR A 86 -1.55 22.62 1.10
CA TYR A 86 -2.73 22.17 0.37
C TYR A 86 -3.91 21.98 1.31
N GLU A 87 -5.08 22.43 0.90
CA GLU A 87 -6.32 22.20 1.63
C GLU A 87 -6.69 20.72 1.63
N ASN A 88 -6.97 20.18 2.82
CA ASN A 88 -7.49 18.84 2.99
C ASN A 88 -8.87 18.91 3.65
N PHE A 89 -9.91 19.01 2.82
CA PHE A 89 -11.28 19.05 3.32
C PHE A 89 -11.85 17.65 3.47
N TYR A 90 -12.44 17.33 4.62
CA TYR A 90 -13.13 16.08 4.86
C TYR A 90 -14.47 16.28 5.57
N LEU A 91 -15.35 15.28 5.44
CA LEU A 91 -16.62 15.19 6.13
C LEU A 91 -16.78 13.80 6.73
N ASP A 92 -17.14 13.73 8.00
CA ASP A 92 -17.50 12.47 8.66
C ASP A 92 -19.01 12.24 8.50
N LYS A 93 -19.38 11.07 7.98
CA LYS A 93 -20.76 10.66 7.71
C LYS A 93 -21.00 9.23 8.17
N GLU A 94 -22.20 8.99 8.69
CA GLU A 94 -22.68 7.65 9.02
C GLU A 94 -23.14 6.92 7.75
N THR A 95 -22.92 5.61 7.68
CA THR A 95 -23.43 4.74 6.63
C THR A 95 -24.60 3.93 7.17
N LYS A 96 -25.60 3.65 6.31
CA LYS A 96 -26.77 2.84 6.71
C LYS A 96 -26.49 1.34 6.60
N GLU A 97 -25.71 0.94 5.62
CA GLU A 97 -25.43 -0.48 5.30
C GLU A 97 -24.48 -1.11 6.33
N VAL A 98 -23.60 -0.30 6.88
CA VAL A 98 -22.63 -0.70 7.90
C VAL A 98 -22.70 0.31 9.03
N ASP A 99 -22.92 -0.14 10.24
CA ASP A 99 -22.96 0.73 11.42
C ASP A 99 -21.56 1.29 11.70
N SER A 100 -21.12 2.18 10.83
CA SER A 100 -19.81 2.80 10.84
C SER A 100 -19.85 4.24 10.33
N THR A 101 -18.91 5.03 10.81
CA THR A 101 -18.65 6.37 10.29
C THR A 101 -17.56 6.29 9.24
N ILE A 102 -17.81 6.84 8.07
CA ILE A 102 -16.80 7.00 7.04
C ILE A 102 -16.38 8.44 6.92
N ARG A 103 -15.12 8.66 6.60
CA ARG A 103 -14.55 9.97 6.32
C ARG A 103 -14.43 10.16 4.82
N LEU A 104 -15.15 11.15 4.31
CA LEU A 104 -15.14 11.53 2.90
C LEU A 104 -14.14 12.63 2.67
N PHE A 105 -13.16 12.41 1.84
CA PHE A 105 -12.18 13.40 1.42
C PHE A 105 -12.51 13.92 0.02
N LYS A 106 -12.26 15.18 -0.19
CA LYS A 106 -12.28 15.73 -1.54
C LYS A 106 -11.06 15.24 -2.30
N ASN A 107 -11.26 14.71 -3.51
CA ASN A 107 -10.15 14.25 -4.34
C ASN A 107 -9.16 15.39 -4.64
N ARG A 108 -7.90 15.19 -4.30
CA ARG A 108 -6.79 16.12 -4.57
C ARG A 108 -6.02 15.66 -5.81
N LYS A 109 -5.79 16.57 -6.76
CA LYS A 109 -5.13 16.24 -8.03
C LYS A 109 -3.60 16.34 -7.97
N ASP A 110 -3.10 17.21 -7.10
CA ASP A 110 -1.68 17.57 -7.06
C ASP A 110 -0.90 16.82 -5.97
N ILE A 111 -1.56 16.44 -4.88
CA ILE A 111 -0.95 15.81 -3.71
C ILE A 111 -1.83 14.65 -3.25
N ASP A 112 -1.22 13.63 -2.64
CA ASP A 112 -1.87 12.39 -2.17
C ASP A 112 -2.81 11.79 -3.22
N LYS A 113 -2.25 11.58 -4.39
CA LYS A 113 -3.01 10.99 -5.51
C LYS A 113 -3.47 9.59 -5.16
N ILE A 114 -4.73 9.32 -5.42
CA ILE A 114 -5.33 8.02 -5.15
C ILE A 114 -4.73 6.95 -6.06
N CYS A 115 -4.33 5.81 -5.49
CA CYS A 115 -3.94 4.62 -6.22
C CYS A 115 -5.19 3.78 -6.50
N ILE A 116 -5.68 3.80 -7.72
CA ILE A 116 -6.82 2.98 -8.13
C ILE A 116 -6.37 1.55 -8.40
N MET A 117 -6.98 0.59 -7.69
CA MET A 117 -6.74 -0.84 -7.85
C MET A 117 -7.77 -1.48 -8.79
N ASP A 118 -9.02 -1.01 -8.75
CA ASP A 118 -10.12 -1.49 -9.59
C ASP A 118 -11.05 -0.33 -9.93
N GLY A 119 -11.52 -0.25 -11.18
CA GLY A 119 -12.32 0.85 -11.68
C GLY A 119 -11.53 2.06 -12.16
N GLU A 120 -12.07 3.26 -12.00
CA GLU A 120 -11.49 4.53 -12.46
C GLU A 120 -11.65 5.60 -11.36
N LEU A 121 -11.05 6.77 -11.51
CA LEU A 121 -11.23 7.88 -10.59
C LEU A 121 -12.64 8.47 -10.69
N PRO A 122 -13.31 8.78 -9.55
CA PRO A 122 -14.60 9.43 -9.55
C PRO A 122 -14.59 10.69 -10.42
N SER A 123 -15.58 10.83 -11.29
CA SER A 123 -15.73 11.96 -12.22
C SER A 123 -17.05 12.72 -12.04
N ALA A 124 -18.06 12.10 -11.46
CA ALA A 124 -19.35 12.70 -11.16
C ALA A 124 -19.51 12.94 -9.65
N ASP A 125 -20.46 13.81 -9.29
CA ASP A 125 -20.70 14.22 -7.89
C ASP A 125 -21.30 13.10 -7.02
N ASP A 126 -21.88 12.08 -7.64
CA ASP A 126 -22.46 10.91 -7.00
C ASP A 126 -21.55 9.68 -7.02
N GLU A 127 -20.31 9.85 -7.45
CA GLU A 127 -19.31 8.80 -7.52
C GLU A 127 -18.30 8.91 -6.39
N ILE A 128 -17.91 7.77 -5.80
CA ILE A 128 -16.89 7.70 -4.77
C ILE A 128 -15.89 6.57 -5.02
N ALA A 129 -14.65 6.79 -4.59
CA ALA A 129 -13.68 5.73 -4.42
C ALA A 129 -13.62 5.35 -2.94
N ILE A 130 -13.52 4.06 -2.63
CA ILE A 130 -13.42 3.57 -1.26
C ILE A 130 -12.15 2.76 -1.05
N ASP A 131 -11.72 2.67 0.19
CA ASP A 131 -10.60 1.84 0.58
C ASP A 131 -10.85 0.36 0.29
N ARG A 132 -9.82 -0.34 -0.20
CA ARG A 132 -9.91 -1.76 -0.57
C ARG A 132 -10.29 -2.64 0.62
N MET A 133 -9.72 -2.40 1.80
CA MET A 133 -10.04 -3.22 2.98
C MET A 133 -11.49 -3.03 3.40
N TYR A 134 -12.01 -1.81 3.29
CA TYR A 134 -13.42 -1.55 3.55
C TYR A 134 -14.31 -2.27 2.54
N ALA A 135 -13.97 -2.22 1.24
CA ALA A 135 -14.69 -2.92 0.18
C ALA A 135 -14.71 -4.44 0.42
N ASP A 136 -13.55 -5.05 0.68
CA ASP A 136 -13.41 -6.49 0.90
C ASP A 136 -14.19 -6.95 2.14
N ASN A 137 -14.09 -6.22 3.25
CA ASN A 137 -14.78 -6.55 4.50
C ASN A 137 -16.31 -6.50 4.36
N ASN A 138 -16.80 -5.57 3.55
CA ASN A 138 -18.24 -5.39 3.31
C ASN A 138 -18.73 -6.03 2.01
N LYS A 139 -17.85 -6.76 1.29
CA LYS A 139 -18.15 -7.46 0.03
C LYS A 139 -18.70 -6.53 -1.07
N LEU A 140 -18.25 -5.28 -1.07
CA LEU A 140 -18.62 -4.28 -2.05
C LEU A 140 -17.77 -4.43 -3.32
N LYS A 141 -18.38 -4.11 -4.46
CA LYS A 141 -17.74 -4.18 -5.78
C LYS A 141 -17.96 -2.89 -6.54
N VAL A 142 -17.10 -2.65 -7.52
CA VAL A 142 -17.29 -1.54 -8.47
C VAL A 142 -18.68 -1.64 -9.10
N GLY A 143 -19.44 -0.55 -9.06
CA GLY A 143 -20.83 -0.48 -9.52
C GLY A 143 -21.89 -0.66 -8.44
N ASP A 144 -21.50 -1.06 -7.21
CA ASP A 144 -22.44 -1.07 -6.09
C ASP A 144 -22.74 0.36 -5.62
N SER A 145 -23.78 0.52 -4.81
CA SER A 145 -24.18 1.81 -4.22
C SER A 145 -24.02 1.76 -2.71
N LEU A 146 -23.52 2.85 -2.15
CA LEU A 146 -23.39 3.04 -0.72
C LEU A 146 -24.19 4.28 -0.29
N THR A 147 -25.06 4.13 0.70
CA THR A 147 -25.81 5.26 1.26
C THR A 147 -25.00 5.96 2.32
N VAL A 148 -24.65 7.22 2.10
CA VAL A 148 -23.84 8.02 3.01
C VAL A 148 -24.66 9.21 3.52
N GLY A 149 -24.95 9.22 4.81
CA GLY A 149 -25.81 10.23 5.38
C GLY A 149 -27.23 10.17 4.82
N PHE A 150 -27.64 11.18 4.07
CA PHE A 150 -28.98 11.27 3.43
C PHE A 150 -28.94 11.09 1.91
N SER A 151 -27.78 10.86 1.32
CA SER A 151 -27.59 10.74 -0.14
C SER A 151 -27.08 9.37 -0.49
N ASP A 152 -27.61 8.81 -1.57
CA ASP A 152 -27.11 7.57 -2.17
C ASP A 152 -25.91 7.93 -3.06
N LEU A 153 -24.78 7.29 -2.83
CA LEU A 153 -23.56 7.43 -3.63
C LEU A 153 -23.28 6.12 -4.35
N SER A 154 -22.99 6.20 -5.63
CA SER A 154 -22.60 5.05 -6.42
C SER A 154 -21.12 4.74 -6.24
N LEU A 155 -20.81 3.48 -5.89
CA LEU A 155 -19.44 2.97 -5.84
C LEU A 155 -18.98 2.64 -7.25
N ILE A 156 -18.21 3.53 -7.84
CA ILE A 156 -17.67 3.29 -9.18
C ILE A 156 -16.23 2.79 -9.08
N HIS A 157 -15.55 3.02 -7.94
CA HIS A 157 -14.12 2.77 -7.82
C HIS A 157 -13.71 2.28 -6.45
N ILE A 158 -12.71 1.39 -6.44
CA ILE A 158 -12.05 0.89 -5.24
C ILE A 158 -10.59 1.34 -5.27
N SER A 159 -10.15 2.05 -4.24
CA SER A 159 -8.77 2.53 -4.09
C SER A 159 -8.02 1.83 -2.97
N GLU A 160 -6.73 1.92 -3.00
CA GLU A 160 -5.83 1.48 -1.93
C GLU A 160 -5.44 2.67 -1.04
#